data_bd541f9e1b8f5cccf31b0607c37cbc7b
#
_entry.id   bd541f9e1b8f5cccf31b0607c37cbc7b
#
_cell.length_a   1.000
_cell.length_b   1.000
_cell.length_c   1.000
_cell.angle_alpha   90.00
_cell.angle_beta   90.00
_cell.angle_gamma   90.00
#
_symmetry.space_group_name_H-M   'P 1'
#
loop_
_entity.id
_entity.type
_entity.pdbx_description
1 polymer ?
#
loop_
_entity_poly.entity_id
_entity_poly.type
_entity_poly.pdbx_seq_one_letter_code
_entity_poly.pdbx_strand_id
1 'polypeptide(L)'
;MKARKYILGVALIGLIGSGCTNTWDEHYAQNASTVNNTEISIVNESLTDYLAQESSLSNMYQLFNETGMVDQLLAKEQMYTILAVESSIAVGDDPIYTAQTYISDASISPSNLEDGQRLLMWSGKYLNISVASPETRAATGIRFNNATVTRVIKLTNGYLYLLDQAINAPRSMYEIIENLGEDYSIFREMILSRNVLTFDRDASKVVGVDNTGNTVYDSVFTVRAPYFEKVKFDIMSENLSATMLIPSNDVVNNALSVARKNLESWNMTRADSILENWIFQSAFFNKIYDKADFESNEDLTSVFSKQWRTTVQKVDLDNPISMSNGIAYHVTEMKIPTNVLIYRLKELFRNYEYLSADDKDTYFKTTNLSFNKISETDEANCAGWAALGFPTIYYSCLLYT
;
A
#
# COMPACT_ATOMS: atom_id res chain seq x y z
N MET A 1 68.64 -26.70 -25.70
CA MET A 1 67.24 -27.09 -25.35
C MET A 1 66.56 -26.10 -24.37
N LYS A 2 67.07 -24.88 -24.15
CA LYS A 2 66.44 -23.89 -23.24
C LYS A 2 65.69 -22.73 -23.92
N ALA A 3 65.92 -22.50 -25.20
CA ALA A 3 65.27 -21.40 -25.96
C ALA A 3 63.85 -21.69 -26.46
N ARG A 4 63.42 -22.96 -26.57
CA ARG A 4 62.11 -23.36 -27.08
C ARG A 4 60.96 -23.24 -26.06
N LYS A 5 61.28 -23.16 -24.77
CA LYS A 5 60.28 -23.04 -23.67
C LYS A 5 59.79 -21.62 -23.45
N TYR A 6 60.59 -20.60 -23.82
CA TYR A 6 60.17 -19.18 -23.63
C TYR A 6 59.33 -18.64 -24.78
N ILE A 7 59.40 -19.20 -25.97
CA ILE A 7 58.63 -18.77 -27.12
C ILE A 7 57.16 -19.22 -26.98
N LEU A 8 56.88 -20.37 -26.34
CA LEU A 8 55.53 -20.83 -26.09
C LEU A 8 54.82 -20.01 -24.96
N GLY A 9 55.59 -19.49 -23.99
CA GLY A 9 55.03 -18.71 -22.91
C GLY A 9 54.59 -17.29 -23.33
N VAL A 10 55.33 -16.68 -24.26
CA VAL A 10 55.01 -15.34 -24.80
C VAL A 10 53.85 -15.38 -25.78
N ALA A 11 53.68 -16.49 -26.57
CA ALA A 11 52.55 -16.66 -27.46
C ALA A 11 51.24 -16.93 -26.71
N LEU A 12 51.29 -17.51 -25.48
CA LEU A 12 50.06 -17.77 -24.68
C LEU A 12 49.59 -16.55 -23.92
N ILE A 13 50.48 -15.60 -23.57
CA ILE A 13 50.10 -14.35 -22.90
C ILE A 13 49.52 -13.35 -23.92
N GLY A 14 49.92 -13.41 -25.18
CA GLY A 14 49.37 -12.57 -26.24
C GLY A 14 47.93 -12.94 -26.66
N LEU A 15 47.45 -14.15 -26.35
CA LEU A 15 46.10 -14.61 -26.71
C LEU A 15 45.07 -14.33 -25.60
N ILE A 16 45.48 -13.97 -24.40
CA ILE A 16 44.55 -13.69 -23.30
C ILE A 16 44.22 -12.17 -23.25
N GLY A 17 44.98 -11.31 -23.90
CA GLY A 17 44.79 -9.85 -23.86
C GLY A 17 43.81 -9.27 -24.92
N SER A 18 43.41 -10.04 -25.92
CA SER A 18 42.54 -9.55 -27.03
C SER A 18 41.08 -10.03 -26.95
N GLY A 19 40.71 -10.74 -25.89
CA GLY A 19 39.39 -11.38 -25.80
C GLY A 19 38.34 -10.65 -24.93
N CYS A 20 38.68 -9.56 -24.24
CA CYS A 20 37.76 -9.03 -23.23
C CYS A 20 37.23 -7.60 -23.51
N THR A 21 37.61 -6.94 -24.58
CA THR A 21 37.15 -5.58 -24.84
C THR A 21 36.03 -5.47 -25.88
N ASN A 22 35.89 -6.43 -26.78
CA ASN A 22 34.88 -6.35 -27.83
C ASN A 22 33.53 -7.01 -27.45
N THR A 23 33.53 -8.01 -26.59
CA THR A 23 32.26 -8.69 -26.17
C THR A 23 31.42 -7.88 -25.22
N TRP A 24 32.00 -6.98 -24.48
CA TRP A 24 31.25 -6.11 -23.56
C TRP A 24 30.54 -4.99 -24.34
N ASP A 25 31.23 -4.33 -25.24
CA ASP A 25 30.66 -3.26 -26.08
C ASP A 25 29.65 -3.82 -27.09
N GLU A 26 29.90 -5.01 -27.67
CA GLU A 26 28.96 -5.69 -28.56
C GLU A 26 27.71 -6.18 -27.82
N HIS A 27 27.82 -6.62 -26.56
CA HIS A 27 26.67 -7.04 -25.78
C HIS A 27 25.77 -5.86 -25.38
N TYR A 28 26.35 -4.73 -25.08
CA TYR A 28 25.60 -3.50 -24.79
C TYR A 28 25.13 -2.81 -26.08
N ALA A 29 25.89 -2.87 -27.14
CA ALA A 29 25.47 -2.37 -28.47
C ALA A 29 24.35 -3.23 -29.08
N GLN A 30 24.40 -4.59 -28.92
CA GLN A 30 23.35 -5.47 -29.41
C GLN A 30 22.05 -5.32 -28.60
N ASN A 31 22.11 -5.09 -27.30
CA ASN A 31 20.90 -4.78 -26.52
C ASN A 31 20.30 -3.42 -26.88
N ALA A 32 21.11 -2.48 -27.36
CA ALA A 32 20.62 -1.22 -27.92
C ALA A 32 20.04 -1.36 -29.34
N SER A 33 20.45 -2.39 -30.10
CA SER A 33 20.01 -2.59 -31.50
C SER A 33 18.83 -3.54 -31.67
N THR A 34 18.44 -4.31 -30.64
CA THR A 34 17.29 -5.23 -30.67
C THR A 34 15.97 -4.62 -30.27
N VAL A 35 15.99 -3.46 -29.62
CA VAL A 35 14.79 -2.63 -29.46
C VAL A 35 14.64 -1.84 -30.74
N ASN A 36 13.45 -1.82 -31.31
CA ASN A 36 13.13 -1.07 -32.52
C ASN A 36 13.41 0.43 -32.25
N ASN A 37 14.67 0.85 -32.45
CA ASN A 37 15.24 2.14 -32.07
C ASN A 37 14.64 3.32 -32.84
N THR A 38 13.72 3.08 -33.76
CA THR A 38 13.03 4.13 -34.51
C THR A 38 12.16 5.05 -33.66
N GLU A 39 11.84 4.63 -32.42
CA GLU A 39 11.00 5.40 -31.50
C GLU A 39 11.77 6.07 -30.34
N ILE A 40 13.07 5.81 -30.21
CA ILE A 40 13.92 6.43 -29.19
C ILE A 40 14.87 7.40 -29.84
N SER A 41 14.67 8.69 -29.57
CA SER A 41 15.60 9.74 -29.98
C SER A 41 16.76 9.80 -28.99
N ILE A 42 18.01 9.80 -29.51
CA ILE A 42 19.20 9.97 -28.65
C ILE A 42 19.70 11.38 -28.84
N VAL A 43 19.78 12.15 -27.76
CA VAL A 43 20.24 13.52 -27.73
C VAL A 43 21.40 13.65 -26.75
N ASN A 44 22.49 14.30 -27.16
CA ASN A 44 23.69 14.42 -26.31
C ASN A 44 23.64 15.69 -25.45
N GLU A 45 22.55 15.86 -24.72
CA GLU A 45 22.32 16.96 -23.79
C GLU A 45 21.84 16.42 -22.44
N SER A 46 21.88 17.26 -21.41
CA SER A 46 21.27 16.89 -20.12
C SER A 46 19.75 17.05 -20.16
N LEU A 47 19.04 16.40 -19.24
CA LEU A 47 17.58 16.53 -19.09
C LEU A 47 17.16 18.00 -18.90
N THR A 48 17.89 18.74 -18.08
CA THR A 48 17.59 20.14 -17.78
C THR A 48 17.86 21.06 -18.98
N ASP A 49 18.95 20.85 -19.72
CA ASP A 49 19.28 21.63 -20.90
C ASP A 49 18.27 21.37 -22.01
N TYR A 50 17.91 20.13 -22.24
CA TYR A 50 16.91 19.77 -23.24
C TYR A 50 15.53 20.37 -22.92
N LEU A 51 15.07 20.30 -21.67
CA LEU A 51 13.80 20.91 -21.25
C LEU A 51 13.82 22.44 -21.43
N ALA A 52 14.97 23.08 -21.19
CA ALA A 52 15.12 24.53 -21.33
C ALA A 52 15.10 24.99 -22.80
N GLN A 53 15.58 24.17 -23.72
CA GLN A 53 15.73 24.52 -25.16
C GLN A 53 14.50 24.13 -25.97
N GLU A 54 13.77 23.10 -25.57
CA GLU A 54 12.60 22.60 -26.29
C GLU A 54 11.37 23.47 -26.01
N SER A 55 10.97 24.24 -26.98
CA SER A 55 9.88 25.24 -26.85
C SER A 55 8.52 24.59 -26.50
N SER A 56 8.28 23.35 -26.96
CA SER A 56 7.06 22.62 -26.66
C SER A 56 6.97 22.19 -25.17
N LEU A 57 8.10 22.19 -24.46
CA LEU A 57 8.21 21.82 -23.05
C LEU A 57 8.40 23.00 -22.09
N SER A 58 8.25 24.24 -22.61
CA SER A 58 8.47 25.46 -21.82
C SER A 58 7.64 25.54 -20.55
N ASN A 59 6.39 25.04 -20.55
CA ASN A 59 5.54 24.98 -19.37
C ASN A 59 6.09 24.04 -18.31
N MET A 60 6.61 22.87 -18.72
CA MET A 60 7.26 21.91 -17.80
C MET A 60 8.54 22.49 -17.22
N TYR A 61 9.37 23.11 -18.07
CA TYR A 61 10.60 23.75 -17.60
C TYR A 61 10.31 24.86 -16.59
N GLN A 62 9.31 25.72 -16.91
CA GLN A 62 8.89 26.78 -15.98
C GLN A 62 8.45 26.21 -14.64
N LEU A 63 7.58 25.19 -14.63
CA LEU A 63 7.14 24.53 -13.41
C LEU A 63 8.33 24.00 -12.60
N PHE A 64 9.28 23.30 -13.24
CA PHE A 64 10.45 22.74 -12.56
C PHE A 64 11.39 23.82 -12.04
N ASN A 65 11.54 24.91 -12.78
CA ASN A 65 12.39 26.03 -12.37
C ASN A 65 11.80 26.80 -11.19
N GLU A 66 10.50 27.13 -11.24
CA GLU A 66 9.80 27.86 -10.17
C GLU A 66 9.70 27.05 -8.87
N THR A 67 9.67 25.71 -8.97
CA THR A 67 9.61 24.82 -7.81
C THR A 67 10.99 24.38 -7.31
N GLY A 68 12.07 24.82 -7.94
CA GLY A 68 13.45 24.47 -7.57
C GLY A 68 13.87 23.04 -7.96
N MET A 69 13.08 22.34 -8.79
CA MET A 69 13.41 20.98 -9.24
C MET A 69 14.63 20.98 -10.17
N VAL A 70 14.81 22.03 -11.00
CA VAL A 70 15.99 22.17 -11.87
C VAL A 70 17.28 22.14 -11.05
N ASP A 71 17.36 22.94 -9.98
CA ASP A 71 18.52 22.98 -9.11
C ASP A 71 18.80 21.63 -8.42
N GLN A 72 17.75 20.93 -8.00
CA GLN A 72 17.86 19.61 -7.39
C GLN A 72 18.34 18.55 -8.38
N LEU A 73 17.88 18.59 -9.63
CA LEU A 73 18.34 17.68 -10.69
C LEU A 73 19.81 17.92 -11.06
N LEU A 74 20.27 19.17 -11.00
CA LEU A 74 21.65 19.53 -11.28
C LEU A 74 22.59 19.22 -10.10
N ALA A 75 22.08 19.23 -8.86
CA ALA A 75 22.89 19.04 -7.67
C ALA A 75 23.42 17.61 -7.50
N LYS A 76 22.82 16.63 -8.16
CA LYS A 76 23.17 15.22 -8.04
C LYS A 76 23.65 14.66 -9.37
N GLU A 77 24.81 14.02 -9.38
CA GLU A 77 25.34 13.30 -10.54
C GLU A 77 24.69 11.90 -10.64
N GLN A 78 23.44 11.87 -10.97
CA GLN A 78 22.71 10.60 -11.14
C GLN A 78 21.83 10.63 -12.39
N MET A 79 21.31 9.47 -12.77
CA MET A 79 20.40 9.33 -13.90
C MET A 79 18.96 9.33 -13.41
N TYR A 80 18.08 9.96 -14.21
CA TYR A 80 16.66 10.12 -13.87
C TYR A 80 15.74 9.55 -14.95
N THR A 81 14.48 9.34 -14.57
CA THR A 81 13.35 9.31 -15.50
C THR A 81 12.51 10.55 -15.27
N ILE A 82 12.32 11.34 -16.30
CA ILE A 82 11.40 12.47 -16.30
C ILE A 82 10.25 12.16 -17.26
N LEU A 83 9.04 12.46 -16.78
CA LEU A 83 7.82 12.45 -17.58
C LEU A 83 7.48 13.90 -17.93
N ALA A 84 7.07 14.17 -19.16
CA ALA A 84 6.73 15.53 -19.57
C ALA A 84 5.56 15.54 -20.54
N VAL A 85 4.81 16.62 -20.54
CA VAL A 85 3.72 16.88 -21.48
C VAL A 85 3.99 18.16 -22.26
N GLU A 86 3.65 18.16 -23.53
CA GLU A 86 3.79 19.35 -24.41
C GLU A 86 2.65 20.36 -24.19
N SER A 87 1.58 19.96 -23.49
CA SER A 87 0.47 20.84 -23.14
C SER A 87 0.67 21.49 -21.77
N SER A 88 -0.20 22.46 -21.45
CA SER A 88 -0.22 23.02 -20.10
C SER A 88 -0.63 21.97 -19.05
N ILE A 89 0.06 21.97 -17.91
CA ILE A 89 -0.30 21.17 -16.75
C ILE A 89 -1.19 22.00 -15.84
N ALA A 90 -2.30 21.42 -15.39
CA ALA A 90 -3.06 22.01 -14.31
C ALA A 90 -2.23 21.90 -13.02
N VAL A 91 -1.66 22.99 -12.58
CA VAL A 91 -0.94 23.07 -11.31
C VAL A 91 -2.00 23.23 -10.23
N GLY A 92 -2.09 22.26 -9.32
CA GLY A 92 -2.98 22.34 -8.16
C GLY A 92 -2.48 23.33 -7.11
N ASP A 93 -3.03 23.22 -5.89
CA ASP A 93 -2.65 24.08 -4.77
C ASP A 93 -1.21 23.89 -4.29
N ASP A 94 -0.56 22.77 -4.69
CA ASP A 94 0.83 22.45 -4.40
C ASP A 94 1.64 22.26 -5.70
N PRO A 95 2.29 23.32 -6.20
CA PRO A 95 3.16 23.25 -7.37
C PRO A 95 4.36 22.32 -7.21
N ILE A 96 4.94 22.25 -6.00
CA ILE A 96 6.10 21.40 -5.69
C ILE A 96 5.70 19.93 -5.83
N TYR A 97 4.61 19.53 -5.21
CA TYR A 97 4.08 18.20 -5.34
C TYR A 97 3.76 17.83 -6.79
N THR A 98 3.15 18.77 -7.53
CA THR A 98 2.88 18.59 -8.96
C THR A 98 4.16 18.32 -9.73
N ALA A 99 5.20 19.15 -9.58
CA ALA A 99 6.48 18.96 -10.24
C ALA A 99 7.15 17.63 -9.87
N GLN A 100 7.16 17.27 -8.60
CA GLN A 100 7.72 16.01 -8.10
C GLN A 100 7.02 14.76 -8.65
N THR A 101 5.76 14.88 -9.07
CA THR A 101 5.01 13.77 -9.68
C THR A 101 5.55 13.37 -11.06
N TYR A 102 6.34 14.22 -11.69
CA TYR A 102 6.94 13.96 -13.00
C TYR A 102 8.41 13.54 -12.96
N ILE A 103 9.01 13.38 -11.78
CA ILE A 103 10.43 13.06 -11.62
C ILE A 103 10.59 11.77 -10.82
N SER A 104 11.46 10.87 -11.31
CA SER A 104 11.84 9.64 -10.59
C SER A 104 13.37 9.50 -10.57
N ASP A 105 13.91 9.06 -9.43
CA ASP A 105 15.31 8.69 -9.27
C ASP A 105 15.69 7.40 -10.01
N ALA A 106 14.71 6.61 -10.42
CA ALA A 106 14.96 5.40 -11.21
C ALA A 106 15.10 5.77 -12.69
N SER A 107 16.28 5.55 -13.28
CA SER A 107 16.49 5.70 -14.72
C SER A 107 16.07 4.41 -15.44
N ILE A 108 14.91 4.42 -16.05
CA ILE A 108 14.33 3.22 -16.68
C ILE A 108 14.26 3.41 -18.18
N SER A 109 14.94 2.54 -18.93
CA SER A 109 14.82 2.47 -20.38
C SER A 109 13.49 1.81 -20.79
N PRO A 110 12.92 2.10 -21.96
CA PRO A 110 11.71 1.43 -22.45
C PRO A 110 11.84 -0.10 -22.50
N SER A 111 13.05 -0.60 -22.71
CA SER A 111 13.33 -2.04 -22.75
C SER A 111 13.23 -2.74 -21.38
N ASN A 112 13.29 -1.97 -20.29
CA ASN A 112 13.24 -2.50 -18.94
C ASN A 112 11.89 -2.26 -18.25
N LEU A 113 10.94 -1.63 -18.94
CA LEU A 113 9.59 -1.48 -18.42
C LEU A 113 8.81 -2.79 -18.54
N GLU A 114 8.09 -3.16 -17.50
CA GLU A 114 7.24 -4.35 -17.47
C GLU A 114 5.79 -3.96 -17.20
N ASP A 115 4.87 -4.70 -17.80
CA ASP A 115 3.43 -4.50 -17.55
C ASP A 115 3.11 -4.78 -16.08
N GLY A 116 2.33 -3.88 -15.46
CA GLY A 116 2.03 -3.96 -14.03
C GLY A 116 3.14 -3.47 -13.09
N GLN A 117 4.31 -3.07 -13.60
CA GLN A 117 5.35 -2.43 -12.80
C GLN A 117 4.89 -1.08 -12.26
N ARG A 118 5.44 -0.66 -11.12
CA ARG A 118 5.18 0.66 -10.55
C ARG A 118 6.45 1.49 -10.47
N LEU A 119 6.36 2.74 -10.86
CA LEU A 119 7.45 3.72 -10.81
C LEU A 119 7.23 4.68 -9.64
N LEU A 120 8.19 4.73 -8.71
CA LEU A 120 8.17 5.68 -7.60
C LEU A 120 8.61 7.06 -8.08
N MET A 121 7.78 8.06 -7.85
CA MET A 121 8.06 9.46 -8.18
C MET A 121 8.58 10.22 -6.95
N TRP A 122 9.19 11.39 -7.15
CA TRP A 122 9.66 12.24 -6.05
C TRP A 122 8.55 12.74 -5.12
N SER A 123 7.33 12.81 -5.62
CA SER A 123 6.13 13.07 -4.80
C SER A 123 5.79 11.97 -3.79
N GLY A 124 6.55 10.85 -3.77
CA GLY A 124 6.25 9.67 -2.97
C GLY A 124 5.16 8.76 -3.56
N LYS A 125 4.58 9.14 -4.70
CA LYS A 125 3.52 8.36 -5.37
C LYS A 125 4.09 7.33 -6.33
N TYR A 126 3.37 6.22 -6.46
CA TYR A 126 3.64 5.22 -7.49
C TYR A 126 2.75 5.44 -8.70
N LEU A 127 3.37 5.49 -9.87
CA LEU A 127 2.65 5.43 -11.14
C LEU A 127 2.62 3.98 -11.63
N ASN A 128 1.45 3.51 -12.02
CA ASN A 128 1.31 2.20 -12.63
C ASN A 128 1.77 2.25 -14.10
N ILE A 129 2.60 1.30 -14.48
CA ILE A 129 3.10 1.15 -15.84
C ILE A 129 2.29 0.05 -16.52
N SER A 130 1.79 0.35 -17.72
CA SER A 130 1.18 -0.65 -18.61
C SER A 130 1.96 -0.70 -19.92
N VAL A 131 2.26 -1.92 -20.38
CA VAL A 131 2.97 -2.17 -21.64
C VAL A 131 2.09 -3.05 -22.53
N ALA A 132 1.45 -2.42 -23.53
CA ALA A 132 0.49 -3.12 -24.40
C ALA A 132 1.13 -4.16 -25.33
N SER A 133 2.42 -3.98 -25.65
CA SER A 133 3.17 -4.88 -26.52
C SER A 133 4.55 -5.16 -25.93
N PRO A 134 4.63 -6.04 -24.91
CA PRO A 134 5.91 -6.34 -24.24
C PRO A 134 7.02 -6.82 -25.18
N GLU A 135 6.66 -7.46 -26.27
CA GLU A 135 7.60 -7.99 -27.25
C GLU A 135 8.30 -6.90 -28.07
N THR A 136 7.57 -5.86 -28.49
CA THR A 136 8.09 -4.75 -29.27
C THR A 136 8.53 -3.57 -28.43
N ARG A 137 7.95 -3.41 -27.25
CA ARG A 137 8.19 -2.28 -26.32
C ARG A 137 8.19 -0.92 -27.03
N ALA A 138 7.30 -0.78 -28.00
CA ALA A 138 7.11 0.48 -28.73
C ALA A 138 6.70 1.59 -27.76
N ALA A 139 7.23 2.80 -27.95
CA ALA A 139 6.93 3.94 -27.07
C ALA A 139 5.42 4.17 -26.92
N THR A 140 4.68 4.10 -28.02
CA THR A 140 3.22 4.26 -28.06
C THR A 140 2.44 3.13 -27.35
N GLY A 141 3.11 2.03 -27.02
CA GLY A 141 2.53 0.95 -26.23
C GLY A 141 2.70 1.09 -24.72
N ILE A 142 3.43 2.13 -24.27
CA ILE A 142 3.74 2.37 -22.86
C ILE A 142 2.76 3.41 -22.31
N ARG A 143 2.24 3.17 -21.11
CA ARG A 143 1.39 4.11 -20.38
C ARG A 143 1.87 4.24 -18.94
N PHE A 144 1.78 5.47 -18.43
CA PHE A 144 1.93 5.79 -17.02
C PHE A 144 0.58 6.25 -16.48
N ASN A 145 -0.07 5.45 -15.66
CA ASN A 145 -1.46 5.63 -15.23
C ASN A 145 -2.41 5.83 -16.44
N ASN A 146 -2.98 7.02 -16.56
CA ASN A 146 -3.90 7.42 -17.65
C ASN A 146 -3.19 7.91 -18.91
N ALA A 147 -1.92 8.30 -18.83
CA ALA A 147 -1.20 8.97 -19.92
C ALA A 147 -0.41 7.97 -20.77
N THR A 148 -0.51 8.13 -22.10
CA THR A 148 0.20 7.31 -23.07
C THR A 148 1.50 7.99 -23.49
N VAL A 149 2.58 7.23 -23.59
CA VAL A 149 3.86 7.73 -24.08
C VAL A 149 3.78 7.99 -25.59
N THR A 150 4.10 9.19 -26.02
CA THR A 150 4.15 9.57 -27.42
C THR A 150 5.55 9.44 -28.01
N ARG A 151 6.57 9.79 -27.22
CA ARG A 151 7.97 9.76 -27.63
C ARG A 151 8.87 9.51 -26.41
N VAL A 152 9.98 8.83 -26.63
CA VAL A 152 11.04 8.64 -25.62
C VAL A 152 12.34 9.24 -26.14
N ILE A 153 13.00 10.00 -25.29
CA ILE A 153 14.28 10.63 -25.57
C ILE A 153 15.29 10.15 -24.54
N LYS A 154 16.39 9.58 -25.04
CA LYS A 154 17.53 9.23 -24.20
C LYS A 154 18.47 10.44 -24.17
N LEU A 155 18.75 10.92 -22.98
CA LEU A 155 19.63 12.04 -22.69
C LEU A 155 20.87 11.57 -21.92
N THR A 156 21.86 12.43 -21.72
CA THR A 156 23.13 12.05 -21.07
C THR A 156 22.92 11.59 -19.62
N ASN A 157 21.93 12.11 -18.92
CA ASN A 157 21.65 11.81 -17.52
C ASN A 157 20.25 11.19 -17.31
N GLY A 158 19.70 10.47 -18.29
CA GLY A 158 18.46 9.72 -18.10
C GLY A 158 17.56 9.59 -19.31
N TYR A 159 16.28 9.34 -19.02
CA TYR A 159 15.23 9.19 -20.03
C TYR A 159 14.14 10.23 -19.81
N LEU A 160 13.69 10.84 -20.90
CA LEU A 160 12.54 11.71 -20.94
C LEU A 160 11.42 11.01 -21.73
N TYR A 161 10.29 10.80 -21.07
CA TYR A 161 9.08 10.24 -21.67
C TYR A 161 8.09 11.38 -21.92
N LEU A 162 7.76 11.64 -23.17
CA LEU A 162 6.72 12.58 -23.54
C LEU A 162 5.37 11.89 -23.51
N LEU A 163 4.39 12.55 -22.93
CA LEU A 163 3.06 12.02 -22.70
C LEU A 163 2.01 12.80 -23.50
N ASP A 164 0.94 12.10 -23.88
CA ASP A 164 -0.20 12.68 -24.59
C ASP A 164 -1.04 13.60 -23.70
N GLN A 165 -1.01 13.41 -22.40
CA GLN A 165 -1.78 14.19 -21.42
C GLN A 165 -1.10 14.23 -20.05
N ALA A 166 -1.55 15.15 -19.20
CA ALA A 166 -1.06 15.26 -17.84
C ALA A 166 -1.40 14.01 -17.01
N ILE A 167 -0.46 13.63 -16.15
CA ILE A 167 -0.65 12.51 -15.24
C ILE A 167 -1.59 12.95 -14.11
N ASN A 168 -2.64 12.17 -13.92
CA ASN A 168 -3.40 12.25 -12.70
C ASN A 168 -2.83 11.22 -11.72
N ALA A 169 -2.11 11.69 -10.71
CA ALA A 169 -1.66 10.83 -9.61
C ALA A 169 -2.84 10.59 -8.67
N PRO A 170 -3.40 9.36 -8.60
CA PRO A 170 -4.51 9.09 -7.71
C PRO A 170 -4.08 9.28 -6.25
N ARG A 171 -5.01 9.70 -5.42
CA ARG A 171 -4.79 9.81 -3.97
C ARG A 171 -4.52 8.44 -3.38
N SER A 172 -3.69 8.39 -2.33
CA SER A 172 -3.51 7.17 -1.53
C SER A 172 -4.76 6.87 -0.70
N MET A 173 -4.82 5.66 -0.16
CA MET A 173 -5.90 5.24 0.75
C MET A 173 -6.08 6.25 1.89
N TYR A 174 -5.00 6.68 2.53
CA TYR A 174 -5.06 7.62 3.65
C TYR A 174 -5.57 9.00 3.21
N GLU A 175 -5.07 9.53 2.10
CA GLU A 175 -5.53 10.81 1.54
C GLU A 175 -7.01 10.78 1.12
N ILE A 176 -7.50 9.64 0.62
CA ILE A 176 -8.93 9.48 0.34
C ILE A 176 -9.71 9.55 1.64
N ILE A 177 -9.27 8.86 2.70
CA ILE A 177 -9.94 8.87 4.00
C ILE A 177 -10.02 10.31 4.57
N GLU A 178 -8.92 11.05 4.53
CA GLU A 178 -8.90 12.45 5.02
C GLU A 178 -9.85 13.36 4.24
N ASN A 179 -10.03 13.12 2.96
CA ASN A 179 -10.83 13.92 2.05
C ASN A 179 -12.24 13.36 1.80
N LEU A 180 -12.68 12.33 2.55
CA LEU A 180 -14.05 11.85 2.47
C LEU A 180 -15.04 12.96 2.83
N GLY A 181 -16.05 13.16 1.98
CA GLY A 181 -17.10 14.15 2.17
C GLY A 181 -17.98 13.88 3.40
N GLU A 182 -18.88 14.83 3.68
CA GLU A 182 -19.76 14.76 4.86
C GLU A 182 -20.66 13.52 4.87
N ASP A 183 -21.04 13.00 3.73
CA ASP A 183 -21.84 11.76 3.59
C ASP A 183 -21.12 10.51 4.09
N TYR A 184 -19.81 10.60 4.36
CA TYR A 184 -18.94 9.54 4.85
C TYR A 184 -18.26 9.92 6.18
N SER A 185 -18.70 10.97 6.84
CA SER A 185 -18.07 11.53 8.03
C SER A 185 -17.95 10.51 9.17
N ILE A 186 -18.96 9.66 9.38
CA ILE A 186 -18.92 8.63 10.43
C ILE A 186 -17.76 7.65 10.18
N PHE A 187 -17.61 7.16 8.97
CA PHE A 187 -16.52 6.23 8.63
C PHE A 187 -15.16 6.94 8.71
N ARG A 188 -15.05 8.17 8.18
CA ARG A 188 -13.85 9.00 8.28
C ARG A 188 -13.40 9.15 9.73
N GLU A 189 -14.31 9.52 10.62
CA GLU A 189 -14.01 9.71 12.02
C GLU A 189 -13.68 8.44 12.78
N MET A 190 -14.31 7.31 12.44
CA MET A 190 -13.94 6.01 12.97
C MET A 190 -12.46 5.69 12.75
N ILE A 191 -11.86 6.21 11.67
CA ILE A 191 -10.45 5.98 11.34
C ILE A 191 -9.58 7.05 11.98
N LEU A 192 -9.84 8.32 11.69
CA LEU A 192 -8.97 9.43 12.06
C LEU A 192 -8.89 9.66 13.58
N SER A 193 -9.97 9.39 14.31
CA SER A 193 -9.98 9.48 15.78
C SER A 193 -9.04 8.50 16.49
N ARG A 194 -8.57 7.47 15.78
CA ARG A 194 -7.63 6.46 16.29
C ARG A 194 -6.17 6.79 15.99
N ASN A 195 -5.94 7.84 15.23
CA ASN A 195 -4.59 8.31 14.92
C ASN A 195 -4.00 9.05 16.13
N VAL A 196 -2.68 9.03 16.22
CA VAL A 196 -1.93 9.76 17.24
C VAL A 196 -0.88 10.63 16.58
N LEU A 197 -0.68 11.82 17.12
CA LEU A 197 0.44 12.68 16.74
C LEU A 197 1.67 12.25 17.53
N THR A 198 2.75 11.96 16.84
CA THR A 198 4.04 11.60 17.44
C THR A 198 5.06 12.66 17.07
N PHE A 199 5.80 13.14 18.08
CA PHE A 199 6.89 14.09 17.86
C PHE A 199 7.98 13.43 17.00
N ASP A 200 8.29 14.08 15.88
CA ASP A 200 9.36 13.68 14.98
C ASP A 200 10.61 14.48 15.30
N ARG A 201 11.55 13.84 16.01
CA ARG A 201 12.79 14.47 16.42
C ARG A 201 13.71 14.80 15.24
N ASP A 202 13.71 13.92 14.22
CA ASP A 202 14.63 14.03 13.09
C ASP A 202 14.19 15.13 12.12
N ALA A 203 12.89 15.33 11.98
CA ALA A 203 12.31 16.41 11.20
C ALA A 203 12.26 17.74 11.99
N SER A 204 12.35 17.70 13.33
CA SER A 204 12.27 18.87 14.18
C SER A 204 13.60 19.63 14.27
N LYS A 205 13.53 20.97 14.22
CA LYS A 205 14.73 21.83 14.28
C LYS A 205 14.93 22.32 15.72
N VAL A 206 16.17 22.18 16.22
CA VAL A 206 16.55 22.78 17.50
C VAL A 206 16.58 24.30 17.37
N VAL A 207 15.80 25.00 18.21
CA VAL A 207 15.73 26.47 18.22
C VAL A 207 16.41 27.10 19.46
N GLY A 208 16.73 26.30 20.48
CA GLY A 208 17.40 26.80 21.66
C GLY A 208 17.40 25.82 22.83
N VAL A 209 17.67 26.35 24.01
CA VAL A 209 17.61 25.64 25.29
C VAL A 209 16.80 26.50 26.26
N ASP A 210 15.89 25.89 27.00
CA ASP A 210 15.08 26.57 27.98
C ASP A 210 15.86 26.92 29.26
N ASN A 211 15.23 27.65 30.16
CA ASN A 211 15.85 28.09 31.42
C ASN A 211 16.21 26.92 32.37
N THR A 212 15.73 25.71 32.07
CA THR A 212 15.98 24.51 32.86
C THR A 212 17.02 23.57 32.18
N GLY A 213 17.55 23.99 31.03
CA GLY A 213 18.55 23.24 30.27
C GLY A 213 17.99 22.21 29.28
N ASN A 214 16.69 22.19 29.05
CA ASN A 214 16.08 21.31 28.06
C ASN A 214 16.17 21.90 26.66
N THR A 215 16.38 21.05 25.67
CA THR A 215 16.38 21.45 24.27
C THR A 215 14.98 21.84 23.82
N VAL A 216 14.84 23.02 23.23
CA VAL A 216 13.62 23.52 22.63
C VAL A 216 13.66 23.26 21.13
N TYR A 217 12.57 22.73 20.61
CA TYR A 217 12.43 22.39 19.20
C TYR A 217 11.36 23.26 18.54
N ASP A 218 11.59 23.63 17.30
CA ASP A 218 10.51 23.91 16.34
C ASP A 218 9.97 22.54 15.92
N SER A 219 8.86 22.16 16.57
CA SER A 219 8.45 20.77 16.67
C SER A 219 7.63 20.36 15.46
N VAL A 220 8.09 19.34 14.77
CA VAL A 220 7.33 18.64 13.73
C VAL A 220 6.68 17.41 14.35
N PHE A 221 5.41 17.18 14.00
CA PHE A 221 4.68 16.00 14.43
C PHE A 221 4.25 15.21 13.21
N THR A 222 4.44 13.89 13.29
CA THR A 222 3.93 12.94 12.29
C THR A 222 2.70 12.24 12.82
N VAL A 223 1.76 12.00 11.91
CA VAL A 223 0.56 11.21 12.21
C VAL A 223 0.94 9.73 12.17
N ARG A 224 0.52 8.98 13.18
CA ARG A 224 0.63 7.52 13.21
C ARG A 224 -0.73 6.89 13.37
N ALA A 225 -0.91 5.71 12.81
CA ALA A 225 -2.13 4.91 12.91
C ALA A 225 -1.88 3.60 13.69
N PRO A 226 -1.69 3.63 15.04
CA PRO A 226 -1.27 2.48 15.83
C PRO A 226 -2.24 1.31 15.75
N TYR A 227 -3.49 1.59 15.45
CA TYR A 227 -4.51 0.56 15.33
C TYR A 227 -4.25 -0.35 14.12
N PHE A 228 -3.81 0.22 13.02
CA PHE A 228 -3.41 -0.50 11.81
C PHE A 228 -2.03 -1.14 11.95
N GLU A 229 -1.11 -0.48 12.64
CA GLU A 229 0.23 -1.01 12.92
C GLU A 229 0.17 -2.37 13.65
N LYS A 230 -0.79 -2.56 14.56
CA LYS A 230 -1.00 -3.83 15.29
C LYS A 230 -1.26 -5.02 14.37
N VAL A 231 -1.85 -4.77 13.21
CA VAL A 231 -2.14 -5.82 12.19
C VAL A 231 -1.14 -5.77 11.03
N LYS A 232 -0.06 -4.99 11.17
CA LYS A 232 0.99 -4.82 10.15
C LYS A 232 0.43 -4.32 8.81
N PHE A 233 -0.53 -3.42 8.87
CA PHE A 233 -1.16 -2.79 7.73
C PHE A 233 -0.97 -1.28 7.83
N ASP A 234 -0.02 -0.73 7.10
CA ASP A 234 0.27 0.70 7.11
C ASP A 234 -0.55 1.42 6.03
N ILE A 235 -1.67 2.03 6.43
CA ILE A 235 -2.58 2.75 5.52
C ILE A 235 -1.95 3.99 4.87
N MET A 236 -0.84 4.47 5.41
CA MET A 236 -0.11 5.63 4.89
C MET A 236 0.95 5.22 3.87
N SER A 237 1.27 3.92 3.79
CA SER A 237 2.32 3.43 2.90
C SER A 237 1.85 3.39 1.45
N GLU A 238 2.62 4.00 0.57
CA GLU A 238 2.44 3.89 -0.88
C GLU A 238 2.77 2.48 -1.42
N ASN A 239 3.45 1.64 -0.62
CA ASN A 239 3.79 0.28 -1.01
C ASN A 239 2.65 -0.72 -0.83
N LEU A 240 1.50 -0.30 -0.35
CA LEU A 240 0.33 -1.17 -0.24
C LEU A 240 -0.21 -1.55 -1.63
N SER A 241 -0.79 -2.76 -1.68
CA SER A 241 -1.68 -3.20 -2.75
C SER A 241 -2.95 -3.69 -2.08
N ALA A 242 -3.87 -2.78 -1.84
CA ALA A 242 -4.95 -2.97 -0.88
C ALA A 242 -6.32 -2.63 -1.46
N THR A 243 -7.37 -3.18 -0.86
CA THR A 243 -8.76 -2.80 -1.12
C THR A 243 -9.36 -2.13 0.11
N MET A 244 -10.06 -1.03 -0.10
CA MET A 244 -10.82 -0.33 0.94
C MET A 244 -12.31 -0.28 0.56
N LEU A 245 -13.18 -0.53 1.54
CA LEU A 245 -14.62 -0.41 1.40
C LEU A 245 -15.11 0.81 2.17
N ILE A 246 -15.86 1.68 1.50
CA ILE A 246 -16.26 2.98 2.03
C ILE A 246 -17.79 2.99 2.22
N PRO A 247 -18.29 2.75 3.43
CA PRO A 247 -19.72 2.88 3.72
C PRO A 247 -20.12 4.34 3.92
N SER A 248 -21.24 4.74 3.36
CA SER A 248 -21.86 6.05 3.65
C SER A 248 -22.45 6.08 5.06
N ASN A 249 -22.74 7.27 5.56
CA ASN A 249 -23.42 7.47 6.85
C ASN A 249 -24.75 6.73 6.91
N ASP A 250 -25.52 6.72 5.83
CA ASP A 250 -26.79 6.01 5.75
C ASP A 250 -26.61 4.50 5.85
N VAL A 251 -25.61 3.94 5.17
CA VAL A 251 -25.28 2.52 5.23
C VAL A 251 -24.84 2.13 6.64
N VAL A 252 -23.98 2.95 7.26
CA VAL A 252 -23.52 2.74 8.64
C VAL A 252 -24.68 2.77 9.62
N ASN A 253 -25.49 3.82 9.58
CA ASN A 253 -26.62 4.01 10.49
C ASN A 253 -27.66 2.92 10.36
N ASN A 254 -27.96 2.51 9.12
CA ASN A 254 -28.88 1.39 8.86
C ASN A 254 -28.32 0.07 9.44
N ALA A 255 -27.06 -0.24 9.17
CA ALA A 255 -26.42 -1.45 9.70
C ALA A 255 -26.41 -1.50 11.23
N LEU A 256 -26.10 -0.36 11.88
CA LEU A 256 -26.12 -0.23 13.34
C LEU A 256 -27.55 -0.39 13.89
N SER A 257 -28.53 0.26 13.26
CA SER A 257 -29.93 0.17 13.69
C SER A 257 -30.46 -1.26 13.66
N VAL A 258 -30.20 -1.97 12.57
CA VAL A 258 -30.60 -3.38 12.43
C VAL A 258 -29.88 -4.26 13.45
N ALA A 259 -28.58 -4.06 13.64
CA ALA A 259 -27.81 -4.83 14.60
C ALA A 259 -28.26 -4.59 16.05
N ARG A 260 -28.48 -3.33 16.44
CA ARG A 260 -28.98 -2.95 17.77
C ARG A 260 -30.31 -3.62 18.04
N LYS A 261 -31.25 -3.55 17.10
CA LYS A 261 -32.57 -4.21 17.25
C LYS A 261 -32.45 -5.72 17.48
N ASN A 262 -31.54 -6.38 16.76
CA ASN A 262 -31.30 -7.80 16.92
C ASN A 262 -30.65 -8.16 18.28
N LEU A 263 -30.00 -7.21 18.92
CA LEU A 263 -29.24 -7.39 20.16
C LEU A 263 -29.94 -6.78 21.39
N GLU A 264 -31.09 -6.16 21.24
CA GLU A 264 -31.88 -5.54 22.33
C GLU A 264 -32.09 -6.50 23.51
N SER A 265 -32.30 -7.79 23.22
CA SER A 265 -32.53 -8.80 24.24
C SER A 265 -31.27 -9.16 25.07
N TRP A 266 -30.09 -8.72 24.65
CA TRP A 266 -28.84 -9.13 25.26
C TRP A 266 -28.33 -8.16 26.35
N ASN A 267 -28.98 -7.02 26.49
CA ASN A 267 -28.68 -5.97 27.50
C ASN A 267 -27.18 -5.67 27.66
N MET A 268 -26.46 -5.48 26.55
CA MET A 268 -25.02 -5.26 26.54
C MET A 268 -24.67 -3.78 26.52
N THR A 269 -24.00 -3.32 27.55
CA THR A 269 -23.63 -1.89 27.74
C THR A 269 -22.54 -1.39 26.78
N ARG A 270 -21.79 -2.30 26.09
CA ARG A 270 -20.71 -1.98 25.18
C ARG A 270 -20.98 -2.41 23.72
N ALA A 271 -22.22 -2.72 23.39
CA ALA A 271 -22.58 -3.20 22.07
C ALA A 271 -22.20 -2.25 20.96
N ASP A 272 -22.47 -0.96 21.13
CA ASP A 272 -22.22 0.06 20.08
C ASP A 272 -20.74 0.10 19.67
N SER A 273 -19.83 0.17 20.62
CA SER A 273 -18.40 0.18 20.32
C SER A 273 -17.93 -1.09 19.57
N ILE A 274 -18.52 -2.25 19.86
CA ILE A 274 -18.20 -3.51 19.17
C ILE A 274 -18.77 -3.49 17.75
N LEU A 275 -19.99 -2.99 17.56
CA LEU A 275 -20.63 -2.87 16.26
C LEU A 275 -19.88 -1.91 15.34
N GLU A 276 -19.52 -0.73 15.84
CA GLU A 276 -18.74 0.27 15.12
C GLU A 276 -17.34 -0.27 14.78
N ASN A 277 -16.67 -0.96 15.72
CA ASN A 277 -15.41 -1.60 15.46
C ASN A 277 -15.51 -2.67 14.36
N TRP A 278 -16.61 -3.41 14.31
CA TRP A 278 -16.79 -4.39 13.24
C TRP A 278 -16.87 -3.72 11.87
N ILE A 279 -17.63 -2.62 11.73
CA ILE A 279 -17.72 -1.83 10.49
C ILE A 279 -16.32 -1.40 10.03
N PHE A 280 -15.60 -0.74 10.92
CA PHE A 280 -14.25 -0.29 10.68
C PHE A 280 -13.32 -1.46 10.28
N GLN A 281 -13.33 -2.55 11.06
CA GLN A 281 -12.42 -3.68 10.88
C GLN A 281 -12.72 -4.52 9.64
N SER A 282 -13.96 -4.48 9.12
CA SER A 282 -14.35 -5.25 7.94
C SER A 282 -14.04 -4.54 6.62
N ALA A 283 -13.53 -3.30 6.66
CA ALA A 283 -13.42 -2.43 5.50
C ALA A 283 -12.06 -2.46 4.79
N PHE A 284 -11.03 -3.11 5.37
CA PHE A 284 -9.66 -3.05 4.86
C PHE A 284 -9.09 -4.43 4.53
N PHE A 285 -8.48 -4.55 3.34
CA PHE A 285 -7.92 -5.80 2.84
C PHE A 285 -6.53 -5.55 2.26
N ASN A 286 -5.58 -6.43 2.53
CA ASN A 286 -4.20 -6.37 2.05
C ASN A 286 -4.01 -7.04 0.68
N LYS A 287 -5.04 -7.07 -0.13
CA LYS A 287 -5.09 -7.61 -1.48
C LYS A 287 -6.00 -6.73 -2.32
N ILE A 288 -5.70 -6.58 -3.59
CA ILE A 288 -6.62 -5.97 -4.55
C ILE A 288 -7.68 -7.03 -4.90
N TYR A 289 -8.94 -6.68 -4.67
CA TYR A 289 -10.10 -7.46 -5.07
C TYR A 289 -10.79 -6.77 -6.25
N ASP A 290 -11.09 -7.53 -7.26
CA ASP A 290 -11.80 -7.08 -8.44
C ASP A 290 -13.30 -7.47 -8.41
N LYS A 291 -14.02 -7.17 -9.48
CA LYS A 291 -15.44 -7.50 -9.63
C LYS A 291 -15.70 -9.01 -9.48
N ALA A 292 -14.84 -9.85 -10.02
CA ALA A 292 -15.00 -11.30 -9.97
C ALA A 292 -14.88 -11.85 -8.54
N ASP A 293 -13.98 -11.28 -7.73
CA ASP A 293 -13.83 -11.66 -6.32
C ASP A 293 -15.12 -11.38 -5.54
N PHE A 294 -15.76 -10.22 -5.75
CA PHE A 294 -17.02 -9.86 -5.08
C PHE A 294 -18.23 -10.67 -5.58
N GLU A 295 -18.21 -11.13 -6.82
CA GLU A 295 -19.26 -11.95 -7.43
C GLU A 295 -19.08 -13.45 -7.19
N SER A 296 -17.93 -13.88 -6.61
CA SER A 296 -17.59 -15.28 -6.40
C SER A 296 -18.43 -16.02 -5.36
N ASN A 297 -19.24 -15.30 -4.55
CA ASN A 297 -19.95 -15.80 -3.37
C ASN A 297 -19.04 -16.35 -2.27
N GLU A 298 -17.76 -16.05 -2.31
CA GLU A 298 -16.80 -16.37 -1.26
C GLU A 298 -16.72 -15.24 -0.24
N ASP A 299 -16.39 -15.60 1.01
CA ASP A 299 -16.18 -14.61 2.06
C ASP A 299 -14.76 -14.02 1.95
N LEU A 300 -14.65 -12.69 1.86
CA LEU A 300 -13.37 -12.00 1.86
C LEU A 300 -12.93 -11.72 3.30
N THR A 301 -11.67 -11.97 3.60
CA THR A 301 -11.13 -11.77 4.96
C THR A 301 -10.35 -10.46 5.06
N SER A 302 -10.79 -9.57 5.95
CA SER A 302 -10.12 -8.28 6.19
C SER A 302 -8.80 -8.46 6.95
N VAL A 303 -7.96 -7.41 6.95
CA VAL A 303 -6.71 -7.36 7.73
C VAL A 303 -6.92 -7.56 9.23
N PHE A 304 -8.11 -7.29 9.74
CA PHE A 304 -8.53 -7.51 11.12
C PHE A 304 -9.23 -8.86 11.31
N SER A 305 -9.11 -9.80 10.37
CA SER A 305 -9.74 -11.11 10.40
C SER A 305 -11.27 -11.09 10.49
N LYS A 306 -11.91 -10.04 9.93
CA LYS A 306 -13.35 -9.97 9.79
C LYS A 306 -13.76 -10.50 8.42
N GLN A 307 -14.89 -11.24 8.41
CA GLN A 307 -15.43 -11.82 7.18
C GLN A 307 -16.38 -10.83 6.51
N TRP A 308 -16.06 -10.44 5.28
CA TRP A 308 -16.95 -9.73 4.39
C TRP A 308 -17.67 -10.74 3.50
N ARG A 309 -18.93 -10.95 3.79
CA ARG A 309 -19.75 -11.96 3.09
C ARG A 309 -20.34 -11.38 1.82
N THR A 310 -19.77 -11.72 0.68
CA THR A 310 -20.19 -11.20 -0.63
C THR A 310 -21.64 -11.58 -1.00
N THR A 311 -22.18 -12.64 -0.40
CA THR A 311 -23.59 -13.03 -0.56
C THR A 311 -24.58 -12.10 0.13
N VAL A 312 -24.16 -11.37 1.16
CA VAL A 312 -25.02 -10.52 2.00
C VAL A 312 -24.72 -9.05 1.80
N GLN A 313 -23.43 -8.70 1.69
CA GLN A 313 -22.94 -7.35 1.64
C GLN A 313 -22.62 -6.96 0.21
N LYS A 314 -22.92 -5.73 -0.18
CA LYS A 314 -22.77 -5.28 -1.56
C LYS A 314 -21.94 -3.99 -1.63
N VAL A 315 -21.23 -3.87 -2.73
CA VAL A 315 -20.44 -2.69 -3.08
C VAL A 315 -20.79 -2.23 -4.49
N ASP A 316 -20.53 -0.97 -4.79
CA ASP A 316 -20.65 -0.43 -6.14
C ASP A 316 -19.44 -0.87 -6.97
N LEU A 317 -19.62 -1.91 -7.78
CA LEU A 317 -18.57 -2.48 -8.63
C LEU A 317 -18.42 -1.74 -9.97
N ASP A 318 -19.37 -0.90 -10.32
CA ASP A 318 -19.33 -0.17 -11.59
C ASP A 318 -18.55 1.14 -11.49
N ASN A 319 -18.38 1.67 -10.26
CA ASN A 319 -17.66 2.91 -9.99
C ASN A 319 -16.49 2.71 -8.99
N PRO A 320 -15.47 1.92 -9.36
CA PRO A 320 -14.31 1.74 -8.50
C PRO A 320 -13.50 3.04 -8.38
N ILE A 321 -12.96 3.31 -7.19
CA ILE A 321 -12.08 4.43 -6.92
C ILE A 321 -10.65 3.95 -7.00
N SER A 322 -9.91 4.40 -8.01
CA SER A 322 -8.48 4.09 -8.15
C SER A 322 -7.67 4.85 -7.10
N MET A 323 -6.79 4.13 -6.39
CA MET A 323 -5.85 4.70 -5.42
C MET A 323 -4.42 4.49 -5.89
N SER A 324 -3.46 5.31 -5.46
CA SER A 324 -2.04 5.09 -5.75
C SER A 324 -1.53 3.77 -5.16
N ASN A 325 -2.13 3.32 -4.07
CA ASN A 325 -1.77 2.12 -3.34
C ASN A 325 -2.90 1.07 -3.27
N GLY A 326 -3.84 1.08 -4.23
CA GLY A 326 -4.89 0.08 -4.29
C GLY A 326 -6.15 0.51 -5.02
N ILE A 327 -7.27 -0.03 -4.55
CA ILE A 327 -8.61 0.25 -5.08
C ILE A 327 -9.61 0.42 -3.93
N ALA A 328 -10.59 1.30 -4.09
CA ALA A 328 -11.69 1.41 -3.14
C ALA A 328 -13.06 1.28 -3.83
N TYR A 329 -14.04 0.84 -3.06
CA TYR A 329 -15.42 0.70 -3.50
C TYR A 329 -16.37 1.31 -2.47
N HIS A 330 -17.41 1.99 -2.94
CA HIS A 330 -18.51 2.39 -2.08
C HIS A 330 -19.34 1.19 -1.66
N VAL A 331 -19.66 1.10 -0.38
CA VAL A 331 -20.56 0.06 0.14
C VAL A 331 -22.01 0.49 -0.08
N THR A 332 -22.79 -0.37 -0.71
CA THR A 332 -24.22 -0.13 -0.97
C THR A 332 -25.13 -0.85 0.04
N GLU A 333 -24.71 -2.04 0.48
CA GLU A 333 -25.43 -2.79 1.51
C GLU A 333 -24.45 -3.38 2.53
N MET A 334 -24.74 -3.18 3.82
CA MET A 334 -23.94 -3.71 4.92
C MET A 334 -24.84 -4.33 5.99
N LYS A 335 -24.45 -5.49 6.46
CA LYS A 335 -25.09 -6.16 7.59
C LYS A 335 -24.05 -6.63 8.58
N ILE A 336 -24.14 -6.14 9.81
CA ILE A 336 -23.28 -6.61 10.90
C ILE A 336 -23.73 -8.04 11.29
N PRO A 337 -22.81 -9.01 11.38
CA PRO A 337 -23.16 -10.37 11.76
C PRO A 337 -23.81 -10.44 13.15
N THR A 338 -24.84 -11.25 13.32
CA THR A 338 -25.51 -11.41 14.63
C THR A 338 -24.61 -12.02 15.69
N ASN A 339 -23.58 -12.75 15.28
CA ASN A 339 -22.60 -13.35 16.17
C ASN A 339 -21.37 -12.44 16.46
N VAL A 340 -21.44 -11.16 16.13
CA VAL A 340 -20.35 -10.20 16.34
C VAL A 340 -19.91 -10.08 17.81
N LEU A 341 -20.83 -10.32 18.73
CA LEU A 341 -20.58 -10.30 20.18
C LEU A 341 -20.09 -11.64 20.73
N ILE A 342 -20.04 -12.67 19.88
CA ILE A 342 -19.62 -14.02 20.29
C ILE A 342 -18.12 -14.16 19.99
N TYR A 343 -17.33 -14.24 21.04
CA TYR A 343 -15.91 -14.49 20.93
C TYR A 343 -15.62 -15.98 21.07
N ARG A 344 -14.85 -16.52 20.12
CA ARG A 344 -14.25 -17.84 20.34
C ARG A 344 -13.01 -17.67 21.21
N LEU A 345 -13.16 -17.87 22.49
CA LEU A 345 -12.04 -17.93 23.41
C LEU A 345 -11.40 -19.32 23.33
N LYS A 346 -10.12 -19.37 22.97
CA LYS A 346 -9.29 -20.57 23.10
C LYS A 346 -8.22 -20.29 24.14
N GLU A 347 -8.60 -20.40 25.41
CA GLU A 347 -7.64 -20.39 26.50
C GLU A 347 -7.38 -21.80 26.97
N LEU A 348 -6.12 -22.13 27.25
CA LEU A 348 -5.78 -23.34 27.93
C LEU A 348 -6.20 -23.15 29.39
N PHE A 349 -7.04 -24.02 29.90
CA PHE A 349 -7.56 -23.95 31.28
C PHE A 349 -6.44 -23.82 32.33
N ARG A 350 -5.26 -24.41 32.08
CA ARG A 350 -4.09 -24.26 32.96
C ARG A 350 -3.67 -22.80 33.19
N ASN A 351 -4.06 -21.87 32.29
CA ASN A 351 -3.74 -20.45 32.38
C ASN A 351 -4.78 -19.66 33.19
N TYR A 352 -5.88 -20.30 33.61
CA TYR A 352 -6.96 -19.65 34.36
C TYR A 352 -6.46 -18.98 35.65
N GLU A 353 -5.54 -19.62 36.37
CA GLU A 353 -5.00 -19.07 37.61
C GLU A 353 -4.18 -17.81 37.44
N TYR A 354 -3.62 -17.60 36.25
CA TYR A 354 -2.80 -16.44 35.91
C TYR A 354 -3.62 -15.25 35.36
N LEU A 355 -4.91 -15.45 35.11
CA LEU A 355 -5.77 -14.36 34.64
C LEU A 355 -6.06 -13.38 35.79
N SER A 356 -6.19 -12.11 35.47
CA SER A 356 -6.66 -11.11 36.42
C SER A 356 -8.08 -11.43 36.89
N ALA A 357 -8.49 -10.86 38.02
CA ALA A 357 -9.86 -11.01 38.49
C ALA A 357 -10.89 -10.50 37.49
N ASP A 358 -10.59 -9.36 36.84
CA ASP A 358 -11.43 -8.76 35.81
C ASP A 358 -11.56 -9.64 34.57
N ASP A 359 -10.46 -10.27 34.13
CA ASP A 359 -10.48 -11.21 33.01
C ASP A 359 -11.27 -12.46 33.35
N LYS A 360 -11.09 -13.01 34.56
CA LYS A 360 -11.89 -14.14 35.07
C LYS A 360 -13.38 -13.79 35.07
N ASP A 361 -13.72 -12.62 35.60
CA ASP A 361 -15.11 -12.14 35.62
C ASP A 361 -15.66 -11.84 34.21
N THR A 362 -14.85 -11.35 33.31
CA THR A 362 -15.26 -11.03 31.94
C THR A 362 -15.47 -12.27 31.09
N TYR A 363 -14.52 -13.22 31.15
CA TYR A 363 -14.51 -14.39 30.25
C TYR A 363 -15.17 -15.62 30.86
N PHE A 364 -15.21 -15.72 32.20
CA PHE A 364 -15.72 -16.86 32.92
C PHE A 364 -16.86 -16.51 33.87
N LYS A 365 -17.44 -15.32 33.71
CA LYS A 365 -18.63 -14.91 34.48
C LYS A 365 -19.81 -15.76 34.09
N THR A 366 -19.92 -16.89 34.69
CA THR A 366 -21.04 -17.79 34.54
C THR A 366 -21.87 -17.75 35.81
N THR A 367 -23.01 -17.13 35.71
CA THR A 367 -24.00 -17.17 36.78
C THR A 367 -24.65 -18.53 36.90
N ASN A 368 -24.52 -19.41 35.89
CA ASN A 368 -25.10 -20.74 35.87
C ASN A 368 -24.19 -21.70 35.10
N LEU A 369 -23.17 -22.27 35.74
CA LEU A 369 -22.52 -23.46 35.25
C LEU A 369 -23.41 -24.68 35.62
N SER A 370 -24.16 -25.17 34.65
CA SER A 370 -24.75 -26.50 34.80
C SER A 370 -23.71 -27.52 34.34
N PHE A 371 -23.19 -28.28 35.25
CA PHE A 371 -22.42 -29.48 34.92
C PHE A 371 -23.40 -30.56 34.48
N ASN A 372 -23.52 -30.80 33.19
CA ASN A 372 -24.21 -31.97 32.70
C ASN A 372 -23.38 -33.20 33.04
N LYS A 373 -24.01 -34.21 33.60
CA LYS A 373 -23.36 -35.49 33.86
C LYS A 373 -22.85 -36.06 32.53
N ILE A 374 -21.55 -36.22 32.44
CA ILE A 374 -20.87 -36.81 31.27
C ILE A 374 -21.32 -38.27 31.20
N SER A 375 -21.44 -38.85 30.03
CA SER A 375 -21.74 -40.27 29.87
C SER A 375 -20.64 -41.13 30.51
N GLU A 376 -20.95 -42.36 30.91
CA GLU A 376 -19.96 -43.28 31.53
C GLU A 376 -18.72 -43.46 30.63
N THR A 377 -18.90 -43.41 29.31
CA THR A 377 -17.81 -43.51 28.34
C THR A 377 -16.90 -42.27 28.38
N ASP A 378 -17.51 -41.10 28.56
CA ASP A 378 -16.76 -39.83 28.64
C ASP A 378 -16.09 -39.71 30.01
N GLU A 379 -16.69 -40.23 31.09
CA GLU A 379 -16.06 -40.32 32.40
C GLU A 379 -14.80 -41.19 32.38
N ALA A 380 -14.82 -42.31 31.68
CA ALA A 380 -13.64 -43.16 31.50
C ALA A 380 -12.51 -42.47 30.73
N ASN A 381 -12.85 -41.73 29.68
CA ASN A 381 -11.89 -40.94 28.94
C ASN A 381 -11.35 -39.77 29.79
N CYS A 382 -12.20 -39.10 30.53
CA CYS A 382 -11.80 -37.99 31.42
C CYS A 382 -10.97 -38.49 32.60
N ALA A 383 -11.26 -39.64 33.16
CA ALA A 383 -10.45 -40.25 34.23
C ALA A 383 -9.02 -40.55 33.76
N GLY A 384 -8.83 -40.97 32.50
CA GLY A 384 -7.52 -41.13 31.90
C GLY A 384 -6.72 -39.82 31.83
N TRP A 385 -7.37 -38.71 31.50
CA TRP A 385 -6.74 -37.39 31.48
C TRP A 385 -6.48 -36.83 32.88
N ALA A 386 -7.38 -37.05 33.82
CA ALA A 386 -7.21 -36.69 35.23
C ALA A 386 -6.02 -37.43 35.87
N ALA A 387 -5.82 -38.70 35.52
CA ALA A 387 -4.67 -39.51 35.97
C ALA A 387 -3.32 -38.95 35.44
N LEU A 388 -3.33 -38.18 34.34
CA LEU A 388 -2.16 -37.48 33.82
C LEU A 388 -1.99 -36.07 34.42
N GLY A 389 -2.81 -35.67 35.40
CA GLY A 389 -2.72 -34.36 36.06
C GLY A 389 -3.32 -33.22 35.27
N PHE A 390 -4.13 -33.48 34.24
CA PHE A 390 -4.84 -32.45 33.50
C PHE A 390 -6.26 -32.29 34.03
N PRO A 391 -6.63 -31.17 34.67
CA PRO A 391 -8.02 -30.89 35.02
C PRO A 391 -8.84 -30.73 33.73
N THR A 392 -9.89 -31.56 33.61
CA THR A 392 -10.78 -31.50 32.44
C THR A 392 -12.06 -30.79 32.85
N ILE A 393 -12.30 -29.61 32.30
CA ILE A 393 -13.56 -28.90 32.48
C ILE A 393 -14.20 -28.76 31.08
N TYR A 394 -15.43 -29.28 30.98
CA TYR A 394 -16.25 -29.16 29.78
C TYR A 394 -17.20 -27.97 29.94
N TYR A 395 -17.13 -27.03 29.02
CA TYR A 395 -18.10 -25.95 28.90
C TYR A 395 -19.13 -26.36 27.87
N SER A 396 -20.38 -26.53 28.22
CA SER A 396 -21.46 -26.54 27.28
C SER A 396 -21.93 -25.10 27.09
N CYS A 397 -21.57 -24.49 25.96
CA CYS A 397 -22.17 -23.24 25.57
C CYS A 397 -23.56 -23.54 24.99
N LEU A 398 -24.61 -23.23 25.74
CA LEU A 398 -25.97 -23.25 25.21
C LEU A 398 -26.10 -22.11 24.21
N LEU A 399 -25.91 -22.42 22.93
CA LEU A 399 -26.35 -21.58 21.83
C LEU A 399 -27.88 -21.56 21.82
N TYR A 400 -28.48 -20.49 22.30
CA TYR A 400 -29.88 -20.24 22.01
C TYR A 400 -29.99 -19.89 20.55
N THR A 401 -30.63 -20.75 19.78
CA THR A 401 -31.06 -20.52 18.41
C THR A 401 -32.21 -19.51 18.37
#